data_bf752c27d25daa37667ff0077750f3f9
#
_entry.id   bf752c27d25daa37667ff0077750f3f9
#
_cell.length_a   1.000
_cell.length_b   1.000
_cell.length_c   1.000
_cell.angle_alpha   90.00
_cell.angle_beta   90.00
_cell.angle_gamma   90.00
#
_symmetry.space_group_name_H-M   'P 1'
#
loop_
_entity.id
_entity.type
_entity.pdbx_description
1 polymer ?
#
loop_
_entity_poly.entity_id
_entity_poly.type
_entity_poly.pdbx_seq_one_letter_code
_entity_poly.pdbx_strand_id
1 'polypeptide(L)'
;GANGYFLKPLKIEEFKDELSRQYAEILSHHHSSAAARNLDELMESSKIFFLNQLLLNEIRDESEIERRRTMLSLTLFDTPYRVIVCSAVISNDRLLPALKQAKSLFISAFSNQSIEAWILREKQLVLLISDAQNKELCSIREPIASILCHLKQQTGIRFYTAISTLADQTEQAAAAYTDALRALSYHIYECENDVYDDTMICRQKPSFSPSSIAYDPMIACIERNDPDEIKRCCAQFVHSLFFTLLPPPDFIRGMCIHVLTNIRVHFLAKHTELSPEEPIRPDDVLLCHTITELIEWLTAGFLSLSESYKRQKKSSDPIIETAKEYIKNHISSNLKAKDVAATVNLSESYFTIYFKTKTGQNFRDYVLNARTDLAKKLLLEQRLSISEIAYATGYQDYRSFSRAFKNVTGISPSDYQNR
;
A
#
# COMPACT_ATOMS: atom_id res chain seq x y z
N GLY A 1 29.59 30.41 -15.69
CA GLY A 1 30.10 29.71 -14.50
C GLY A 1 29.18 30.01 -13.33
N ALA A 2 29.07 29.10 -12.34
CA ALA A 2 28.23 29.33 -11.17
C ALA A 2 28.82 30.48 -10.34
N ASN A 3 27.96 31.46 -9.98
CA ASN A 3 28.36 32.66 -9.26
C ASN A 3 28.38 32.48 -7.74
N GLY A 4 28.08 31.29 -7.20
CA GLY A 4 28.14 30.98 -5.80
C GLY A 4 27.81 29.51 -5.50
N TYR A 5 28.29 29.00 -4.34
CA TYR A 5 28.02 27.65 -3.85
C TYR A 5 27.54 27.73 -2.41
N PHE A 6 26.50 26.96 -2.08
CA PHE A 6 26.00 26.82 -0.72
C PHE A 6 26.22 25.40 -0.21
N LEU A 7 26.73 25.29 1.02
CA LEU A 7 26.84 24.00 1.72
C LEU A 7 25.54 23.69 2.46
N LYS A 8 25.11 22.44 2.44
CA LYS A 8 23.98 22.00 3.26
C LYS A 8 24.43 21.71 4.71
N PRO A 9 23.70 22.11 5.75
CA PRO A 9 22.39 22.81 5.73
C PRO A 9 22.53 24.30 5.38
N LEU A 10 21.61 24.81 4.57
CA LEU A 10 21.61 26.18 4.10
C LEU A 10 21.29 27.12 5.26
N LYS A 11 22.26 27.93 5.69
CA LYS A 11 21.98 28.98 6.65
C LYS A 11 21.31 30.14 5.93
N ILE A 12 20.10 30.46 6.35
CA ILE A 12 19.21 31.43 5.71
C ILE A 12 19.89 32.83 5.60
N GLU A 13 20.70 33.18 6.57
CA GLU A 13 21.43 34.48 6.54
C GLU A 13 22.52 34.51 5.48
N GLU A 14 23.31 33.45 5.32
CA GLU A 14 24.31 33.33 4.26
C GLU A 14 23.69 33.38 2.86
N PHE A 15 22.51 32.76 2.69
CA PHE A 15 21.75 32.85 1.43
C PHE A 15 21.23 34.26 1.17
N LYS A 16 20.78 34.97 2.20
CA LYS A 16 20.23 36.34 2.13
C LYS A 16 21.33 37.36 1.83
N ASP A 17 22.48 37.21 2.47
CA ASP A 17 23.62 38.07 2.22
C ASP A 17 24.19 37.90 0.82
N GLU A 18 24.25 36.66 0.32
CA GLU A 18 24.68 36.37 -1.05
C GLU A 18 23.66 36.86 -2.09
N LEU A 19 22.37 36.69 -1.84
CA LEU A 19 21.32 37.25 -2.69
C LEU A 19 21.37 38.80 -2.73
N SER A 20 21.57 39.43 -1.57
CA SER A 20 21.69 40.90 -1.47
C SER A 20 22.96 41.40 -2.15
N ARG A 21 24.06 40.65 -2.05
CA ARG A 21 25.32 40.96 -2.72
C ARG A 21 25.19 40.84 -4.24
N GLN A 22 24.62 39.71 -4.74
CA GLN A 22 24.40 39.51 -6.16
C GLN A 22 23.40 40.53 -6.73
N TYR A 23 22.38 40.92 -5.96
CA TYR A 23 21.44 41.96 -6.32
C TYR A 23 22.15 43.32 -6.47
N ALA A 24 23.00 43.72 -5.53
CA ALA A 24 23.80 44.96 -5.59
C ALA A 24 24.80 44.92 -6.76
N GLU A 25 25.42 43.81 -7.05
CA GLU A 25 26.37 43.62 -8.15
C GLU A 25 25.67 43.69 -9.53
N ILE A 26 24.46 43.10 -9.65
CA ILE A 26 23.62 43.20 -10.86
C ILE A 26 23.14 44.66 -11.07
N LEU A 27 22.70 45.34 -10.03
CA LEU A 27 22.31 46.76 -10.11
C LEU A 27 23.47 47.69 -10.51
N SER A 28 24.70 47.36 -10.08
CA SER A 28 25.88 48.16 -10.40
C SER A 28 26.40 47.97 -11.83
N HIS A 29 26.07 46.87 -12.47
CA HIS A 29 26.66 46.49 -13.77
C HIS A 29 25.74 46.59 -14.97
N HIS A 30 24.39 46.76 -14.87
CA HIS A 30 23.56 46.67 -16.09
C HIS A 30 22.31 47.53 -16.20
N HIS A 31 22.25 48.30 -17.25
CA HIS A 31 21.09 48.65 -18.05
C HIS A 31 20.84 47.58 -19.17
N SER A 32 20.94 46.25 -18.92
CA SER A 32 20.71 45.27 -19.96
C SER A 32 19.54 44.32 -19.63
N SER A 33 18.72 44.03 -20.65
CA SER A 33 17.55 43.13 -20.59
C SER A 33 17.86 41.70 -20.11
N ALA A 34 19.11 41.29 -20.19
CA ALA A 34 19.57 39.94 -19.73
C ALA A 34 19.68 39.85 -18.21
N ALA A 35 20.10 40.92 -17.52
CA ALA A 35 20.24 40.97 -16.08
C ALA A 35 18.86 41.02 -15.39
N ALA A 36 17.91 41.78 -15.96
CA ALA A 36 16.53 41.79 -15.48
C ALA A 36 15.88 40.38 -15.57
N ARG A 37 16.09 39.67 -16.68
CA ARG A 37 15.59 38.28 -16.84
C ARG A 37 16.20 37.30 -15.82
N ASN A 38 17.50 37.42 -15.56
CA ASN A 38 18.16 36.57 -14.55
C ASN A 38 17.62 36.84 -13.14
N LEU A 39 17.27 38.09 -12.83
CA LEU A 39 16.68 38.44 -11.54
C LEU A 39 15.25 37.90 -11.41
N ASP A 40 14.43 38.06 -12.44
CA ASP A 40 13.07 37.50 -12.45
C ASP A 40 13.08 35.97 -12.30
N GLU A 41 14.01 35.26 -12.96
CA GLU A 41 14.19 33.81 -12.82
C GLU A 41 14.62 33.42 -11.40
N LEU A 42 15.51 34.21 -10.78
CA LEU A 42 15.95 33.97 -9.39
C LEU A 42 14.80 34.18 -8.39
N MET A 43 14.04 35.28 -8.58
CA MET A 43 12.86 35.57 -7.74
C MET A 43 11.80 34.46 -7.88
N GLU A 44 11.49 34.02 -9.09
CA GLU A 44 10.54 32.96 -9.35
C GLU A 44 11.02 31.63 -8.72
N SER A 45 12.31 31.30 -8.84
CA SER A 45 12.89 30.10 -8.22
C SER A 45 12.82 30.16 -6.69
N SER A 46 13.09 31.32 -6.09
CA SER A 46 12.99 31.54 -4.65
C SER A 46 11.55 31.43 -4.14
N LYS A 47 10.61 31.93 -4.92
CA LYS A 47 9.18 31.84 -4.68
C LYS A 47 8.69 30.40 -4.69
N ILE A 48 9.03 29.64 -5.74
CA ILE A 48 8.69 28.20 -5.85
C ILE A 48 9.32 27.41 -4.69
N PHE A 49 10.55 27.72 -4.33
CA PHE A 49 11.21 27.04 -3.19
C PHE A 49 10.46 27.28 -1.87
N PHE A 50 10.08 28.53 -1.59
CA PHE A 50 9.29 28.87 -0.40
C PHE A 50 7.92 28.19 -0.41
N LEU A 51 7.20 28.23 -1.54
CA LEU A 51 5.88 27.59 -1.68
C LEU A 51 5.97 26.06 -1.48
N ASN A 52 7.03 25.43 -1.98
CA ASN A 52 7.26 24.00 -1.73
C ASN A 52 7.48 23.70 -0.25
N GLN A 53 8.32 24.48 0.44
CA GLN A 53 8.55 24.31 1.88
C GLN A 53 7.27 24.52 2.69
N LEU A 54 6.45 25.49 2.30
CA LEU A 54 5.16 25.78 2.94
C LEU A 54 4.17 24.60 2.77
N LEU A 55 3.99 24.12 1.54
CA LEU A 55 3.07 23.00 1.27
C LEU A 55 3.51 21.68 1.88
N LEU A 56 4.82 21.43 1.95
CA LEU A 56 5.38 20.21 2.54
C LEU A 56 5.53 20.29 4.07
N ASN A 57 5.07 21.38 4.69
CA ASN A 57 5.16 21.62 6.14
C ASN A 57 6.61 21.58 6.66
N GLU A 58 7.56 22.03 5.84
CA GLU A 58 8.99 22.13 6.18
C GLU A 58 9.30 23.42 6.97
N ILE A 59 8.45 24.46 6.85
CA ILE A 59 8.50 25.70 7.64
C ILE A 59 7.26 25.75 8.52
N ARG A 60 7.45 26.02 9.82
CA ARG A 60 6.36 26.11 10.82
C ARG A 60 6.38 27.41 11.62
N ASP A 61 7.44 28.18 11.54
CA ASP A 61 7.55 29.45 12.25
C ASP A 61 6.73 30.53 11.50
N GLU A 62 5.64 30.95 12.11
CA GLU A 62 4.72 31.94 11.55
C GLU A 62 5.42 33.25 11.21
N SER A 63 6.36 33.70 12.04
CA SER A 63 7.12 34.91 11.81
C SER A 63 8.04 34.81 10.59
N GLU A 64 8.65 33.66 10.37
CA GLU A 64 9.47 33.40 9.18
C GLU A 64 8.59 33.24 7.93
N ILE A 65 7.43 32.60 8.03
CA ILE A 65 6.45 32.49 6.94
C ILE A 65 6.02 33.89 6.48
N GLU A 66 5.62 34.77 7.41
CA GLU A 66 5.14 36.12 7.10
C GLU A 66 6.25 37.00 6.54
N ARG A 67 7.46 36.88 7.09
CA ARG A 67 8.63 37.61 6.57
C ARG A 67 8.94 37.24 5.13
N ARG A 68 8.94 35.96 4.79
CA ARG A 68 9.20 35.48 3.42
C ARG A 68 8.08 35.80 2.48
N ARG A 69 6.82 35.67 2.92
CA ARG A 69 5.65 36.06 2.16
C ARG A 69 5.76 37.53 1.69
N THR A 70 6.08 38.43 2.62
CA THR A 70 6.25 39.87 2.34
C THR A 70 7.44 40.11 1.42
N MET A 71 8.59 39.48 1.68
CA MET A 71 9.79 39.61 0.85
C MET A 71 9.56 39.15 -0.59
N LEU A 72 8.77 38.09 -0.81
CA LEU A 72 8.47 37.53 -2.12
C LEU A 72 7.23 38.14 -2.76
N SER A 73 6.62 39.14 -2.12
CA SER A 73 5.42 39.87 -2.58
C SER A 73 4.25 38.93 -2.93
N LEU A 74 4.02 37.92 -2.10
CA LEU A 74 2.97 36.90 -2.30
C LEU A 74 1.62 37.42 -1.79
N THR A 75 0.98 38.29 -2.55
CA THR A 75 -0.32 38.90 -2.22
C THR A 75 -1.50 37.94 -2.34
N LEU A 76 -1.30 36.78 -2.94
CA LEU A 76 -2.33 35.74 -3.04
C LEU A 76 -2.90 35.35 -1.68
N PHE A 77 -2.05 35.31 -0.64
CA PHE A 77 -2.44 34.94 0.73
C PHE A 77 -3.17 36.06 1.51
N ASP A 78 -3.33 37.24 0.91
CA ASP A 78 -4.12 38.35 1.51
C ASP A 78 -5.64 38.11 1.40
N THR A 79 -6.03 37.11 0.64
CA THR A 79 -7.42 36.69 0.43
C THR A 79 -7.56 35.21 0.64
N PRO A 80 -8.76 34.71 0.97
CA PRO A 80 -9.01 33.26 0.98
C PRO A 80 -8.61 32.63 -0.35
N TYR A 81 -8.03 31.43 -0.29
CA TYR A 81 -7.50 30.74 -1.46
C TYR A 81 -7.78 29.22 -1.40
N ARG A 82 -7.63 28.57 -2.54
CA ARG A 82 -7.67 27.11 -2.65
C ARG A 82 -6.39 26.58 -3.26
N VAL A 83 -6.01 25.39 -2.81
CA VAL A 83 -4.94 24.60 -3.41
C VAL A 83 -5.56 23.65 -4.42
N ILE A 84 -5.04 23.66 -5.64
CA ILE A 84 -5.45 22.75 -6.70
C ILE A 84 -4.24 21.90 -7.07
N VAL A 85 -4.42 20.60 -7.12
CA VAL A 85 -3.39 19.64 -7.51
C VAL A 85 -3.86 18.90 -8.75
N CYS A 86 -3.09 19.00 -9.83
CA CYS A 86 -3.34 18.27 -11.07
C CYS A 86 -2.21 17.26 -11.31
N SER A 87 -2.57 16.02 -11.58
CA SER A 87 -1.64 14.91 -11.82
C SER A 87 -2.15 13.99 -12.93
N ALA A 88 -1.28 13.12 -13.45
CA ALA A 88 -1.65 12.11 -14.42
C ALA A 88 -1.00 10.77 -14.04
N VAL A 89 -1.67 9.67 -14.41
CA VAL A 89 -1.20 8.31 -14.18
C VAL A 89 -0.29 7.90 -15.34
N ILE A 90 0.82 8.61 -15.50
CA ILE A 90 1.85 8.26 -16.49
C ILE A 90 3.20 8.58 -15.87
N SER A 91 4.14 7.65 -16.01
CA SER A 91 5.53 7.80 -15.58
C SER A 91 6.44 7.66 -16.80
N ASN A 92 6.44 8.66 -17.68
CA ASN A 92 7.32 8.68 -18.86
C ASN A 92 7.72 10.12 -19.22
N ASP A 93 8.63 10.26 -20.17
CA ASP A 93 9.17 11.54 -20.64
C ASP A 93 8.10 12.51 -21.19
N ARG A 94 6.88 12.04 -21.45
CA ARG A 94 5.77 12.85 -21.96
C ARG A 94 5.05 13.63 -20.86
N LEU A 95 5.22 13.25 -19.58
CA LEU A 95 4.49 13.86 -18.46
C LEU A 95 4.89 15.33 -18.27
N LEU A 96 6.17 15.63 -18.18
CA LEU A 96 6.65 17.00 -17.91
C LEU A 96 6.24 18.01 -19.00
N PRO A 97 6.37 17.71 -20.31
CA PRO A 97 5.81 18.58 -21.36
C PRO A 97 4.31 18.80 -21.23
N ALA A 98 3.55 17.74 -20.92
CA ALA A 98 2.10 17.85 -20.77
C ALA A 98 1.69 18.65 -19.53
N LEU A 99 2.43 18.54 -18.41
CA LEU A 99 2.24 19.40 -17.22
C LEU A 99 2.56 20.87 -17.51
N LYS A 100 3.58 21.17 -18.33
CA LYS A 100 3.88 22.54 -18.77
C LYS A 100 2.74 23.14 -19.61
N GLN A 101 2.15 22.32 -20.50
CA GLN A 101 0.99 22.71 -21.28
C GLN A 101 -0.24 22.92 -20.37
N ALA A 102 -0.49 22.02 -19.42
CA ALA A 102 -1.53 22.18 -18.43
C ALA A 102 -1.37 23.49 -17.64
N LYS A 103 -0.15 23.79 -17.14
CA LYS A 103 0.16 25.04 -16.44
C LYS A 103 -0.29 26.27 -17.26
N SER A 104 0.04 26.32 -18.53
CA SER A 104 -0.31 27.44 -19.41
C SER A 104 -1.83 27.60 -19.57
N LEU A 105 -2.56 26.51 -19.73
CA LEU A 105 -4.02 26.50 -19.85
C LEU A 105 -4.70 26.94 -18.56
N PHE A 106 -4.25 26.46 -17.41
CA PHE A 106 -4.78 26.88 -16.11
C PHE A 106 -4.55 28.37 -15.85
N ILE A 107 -3.33 28.89 -16.08
CA ILE A 107 -3.04 30.31 -15.93
C ILE A 107 -3.93 31.16 -16.84
N SER A 108 -4.14 30.74 -18.08
CA SER A 108 -5.02 31.46 -19.03
C SER A 108 -6.48 31.45 -18.57
N ALA A 109 -6.99 30.31 -18.12
CA ALA A 109 -8.39 30.19 -17.70
C ALA A 109 -8.73 30.97 -16.43
N PHE A 110 -7.77 31.09 -15.51
CA PHE A 110 -7.94 31.83 -14.24
C PHE A 110 -7.23 33.19 -14.22
N SER A 111 -6.96 33.77 -15.38
CA SER A 111 -6.26 35.06 -15.52
C SER A 111 -6.91 36.25 -14.78
N ASN A 112 -8.21 36.16 -14.46
CA ASN A 112 -8.97 37.16 -13.70
C ASN A 112 -8.82 37.04 -12.17
N GLN A 113 -8.04 36.05 -11.70
CA GLN A 113 -7.81 35.80 -10.28
C GLN A 113 -6.31 35.85 -10.00
N SER A 114 -5.92 36.11 -8.74
CA SER A 114 -4.53 35.93 -8.33
C SER A 114 -4.23 34.42 -8.32
N ILE A 115 -3.23 34.00 -9.09
CA ILE A 115 -2.86 32.61 -9.28
C ILE A 115 -1.35 32.44 -9.20
N GLU A 116 -0.91 31.45 -8.45
CA GLU A 116 0.44 30.93 -8.46
C GLU A 116 0.42 29.47 -8.95
N ALA A 117 1.25 29.13 -9.92
CA ALA A 117 1.25 27.80 -10.52
C ALA A 117 2.67 27.30 -10.79
N TRP A 118 3.00 26.10 -10.32
CA TRP A 118 4.30 25.47 -10.56
C TRP A 118 4.22 23.96 -10.62
N ILE A 119 5.26 23.33 -11.16
CA ILE A 119 5.37 21.87 -11.23
C ILE A 119 6.19 21.37 -10.05
N LEU A 120 5.58 20.54 -9.20
CA LEU A 120 6.19 19.96 -8.02
C LEU A 120 6.81 18.60 -8.37
N ARG A 121 8.12 18.47 -8.13
CA ARG A 121 8.89 17.21 -8.31
C ARG A 121 8.69 16.54 -9.69
N GLU A 122 8.41 17.35 -10.74
CA GLU A 122 8.16 16.89 -12.12
C GLU A 122 6.97 15.92 -12.28
N LYS A 123 6.12 15.80 -11.26
CA LYS A 123 5.01 14.81 -11.23
C LYS A 123 3.63 15.43 -11.09
N GLN A 124 3.55 16.63 -10.52
CA GLN A 124 2.29 17.29 -10.22
C GLN A 124 2.35 18.76 -10.56
N LEU A 125 1.29 19.29 -11.17
CA LEU A 125 1.06 20.71 -11.27
C LEU A 125 0.29 21.15 -10.03
N VAL A 126 0.83 22.10 -9.28
CA VAL A 126 0.19 22.70 -8.12
C VAL A 126 -0.17 24.14 -8.45
N LEU A 127 -1.39 24.53 -8.06
CA LEU A 127 -1.88 25.89 -8.22
C LEU A 127 -2.44 26.37 -6.88
N LEU A 128 -2.16 27.61 -6.57
CA LEU A 128 -2.85 28.39 -5.54
C LEU A 128 -3.71 29.42 -6.26
N ILE A 129 -5.00 29.44 -5.99
CA ILE A 129 -5.95 30.35 -6.63
C ILE A 129 -6.69 31.12 -5.56
N SER A 130 -6.68 32.46 -5.67
CA SER A 130 -7.48 33.32 -4.81
C SER A 130 -8.98 33.09 -5.03
N ASP A 131 -9.72 32.92 -3.93
CA ASP A 131 -11.17 32.76 -3.92
C ASP A 131 -11.83 33.81 -3.00
N ALA A 132 -11.50 35.05 -3.23
CA ALA A 132 -11.94 36.20 -2.43
C ALA A 132 -13.47 36.32 -2.30
N GLN A 133 -14.22 35.73 -3.22
CA GLN A 133 -15.69 35.79 -3.25
C GLN A 133 -16.32 34.54 -2.66
N ASN A 134 -15.51 33.58 -2.18
CA ASN A 134 -15.97 32.24 -1.74
C ASN A 134 -16.97 31.64 -2.73
N LYS A 135 -16.56 31.61 -4.00
CA LYS A 135 -17.41 31.14 -5.09
C LYS A 135 -17.83 29.69 -4.86
N GLU A 136 -19.02 29.38 -5.31
CA GLU A 136 -19.47 27.97 -5.32
C GLU A 136 -18.44 27.12 -6.08
N LEU A 137 -18.10 25.96 -5.52
CA LEU A 137 -17.16 24.99 -6.11
C LEU A 137 -17.43 24.71 -7.58
N CYS A 138 -18.71 24.74 -8.01
CA CYS A 138 -19.12 24.56 -9.39
C CYS A 138 -18.44 25.54 -10.35
N SER A 139 -18.29 26.81 -9.95
CA SER A 139 -17.67 27.85 -10.78
C SER A 139 -16.17 27.63 -11.02
N ILE A 140 -15.50 26.83 -10.18
CA ILE A 140 -14.10 26.45 -10.32
C ILE A 140 -13.99 25.11 -11.04
N ARG A 141 -14.92 24.16 -10.79
CA ARG A 141 -14.90 22.80 -11.38
C ARG A 141 -15.13 22.80 -12.88
N GLU A 142 -16.10 23.58 -13.39
CA GLU A 142 -16.43 23.60 -14.82
C GLU A 142 -15.25 24.03 -15.71
N PRO A 143 -14.52 25.13 -15.43
CA PRO A 143 -13.33 25.51 -16.19
C PRO A 143 -12.24 24.41 -16.12
N ILE A 144 -12.03 23.81 -14.96
CA ILE A 144 -11.05 22.72 -14.80
C ILE A 144 -11.44 21.52 -15.67
N ALA A 145 -12.68 21.05 -15.60
CA ALA A 145 -13.15 19.93 -16.39
C ALA A 145 -12.97 20.18 -17.91
N SER A 146 -13.24 21.41 -18.37
CA SER A 146 -13.01 21.83 -19.76
C SER A 146 -11.52 21.74 -20.13
N ILE A 147 -10.61 22.23 -19.26
CA ILE A 147 -9.16 22.14 -19.47
C ILE A 147 -8.73 20.69 -19.55
N LEU A 148 -9.20 19.80 -18.64
CA LEU A 148 -8.84 18.40 -18.63
C LEU A 148 -9.30 17.67 -19.90
N CYS A 149 -10.51 17.97 -20.37
CA CYS A 149 -11.01 17.44 -21.63
C CYS A 149 -10.13 17.86 -22.83
N HIS A 150 -9.75 19.14 -22.88
CA HIS A 150 -8.88 19.67 -23.93
C HIS A 150 -7.46 19.05 -23.88
N LEU A 151 -6.86 18.93 -22.69
CA LEU A 151 -5.57 18.27 -22.50
C LEU A 151 -5.59 16.81 -22.95
N LYS A 152 -6.65 16.07 -22.60
CA LYS A 152 -6.84 14.68 -23.02
C LYS A 152 -6.90 14.56 -24.54
N GLN A 153 -7.62 15.47 -25.21
CA GLN A 153 -7.72 15.48 -26.68
C GLN A 153 -6.37 15.77 -27.35
N GLN A 154 -5.59 16.71 -26.81
CA GLN A 154 -4.31 17.12 -27.40
C GLN A 154 -3.16 16.17 -27.12
N THR A 155 -3.07 15.65 -25.88
CA THR A 155 -1.92 14.88 -25.43
C THR A 155 -2.16 13.37 -25.41
N GLY A 156 -3.42 12.94 -25.42
CA GLY A 156 -3.83 11.55 -25.18
C GLY A 156 -3.64 11.11 -23.71
N ILE A 157 -3.27 12.04 -22.83
CA ILE A 157 -3.01 11.78 -21.40
C ILE A 157 -4.24 12.18 -20.60
N ARG A 158 -4.70 11.28 -19.71
CA ARG A 158 -5.77 11.57 -18.77
C ARG A 158 -5.18 12.21 -17.51
N PHE A 159 -5.64 13.42 -17.21
CA PHE A 159 -5.28 14.16 -16.01
C PHE A 159 -6.41 14.09 -14.99
N TYR A 160 -6.04 14.07 -13.73
CA TYR A 160 -6.93 14.15 -12.58
C TYR A 160 -6.60 15.38 -11.77
N THR A 161 -7.61 16.10 -11.34
CA THR A 161 -7.42 17.35 -10.60
C THR A 161 -8.24 17.32 -9.31
N ALA A 162 -7.63 17.77 -8.22
CA ALA A 162 -8.33 17.92 -6.96
C ALA A 162 -8.25 19.35 -6.44
N ILE A 163 -9.34 19.77 -5.77
CA ILE A 163 -9.52 21.09 -5.19
C ILE A 163 -9.58 20.93 -3.66
N SER A 164 -8.80 21.71 -2.93
CA SER A 164 -8.82 21.73 -1.47
C SER A 164 -10.07 22.40 -0.90
N THR A 165 -10.27 22.23 0.39
CA THR A 165 -11.07 23.16 1.21
C THR A 165 -10.53 24.58 1.10
N LEU A 166 -11.36 25.58 1.42
CA LEU A 166 -10.95 26.97 1.45
C LEU A 166 -9.98 27.20 2.63
N ALA A 167 -8.89 27.90 2.36
CA ALA A 167 -7.92 28.34 3.35
C ALA A 167 -7.89 29.88 3.37
N ASP A 168 -7.75 30.48 4.55
CA ASP A 168 -7.76 31.93 4.78
C ASP A 168 -6.47 32.42 5.46
N GLN A 169 -5.58 31.51 5.83
CA GLN A 169 -4.30 31.81 6.46
C GLN A 169 -3.16 31.08 5.73
N THR A 170 -2.00 31.72 5.65
CA THR A 170 -0.83 31.16 4.95
C THR A 170 -0.38 29.82 5.55
N GLU A 171 -0.49 29.66 6.88
CA GLU A 171 -0.11 28.45 7.63
C GLU A 171 -1.00 27.25 7.29
N GLN A 172 -2.20 27.49 6.78
CA GLN A 172 -3.13 26.43 6.37
C GLN A 172 -2.78 25.81 5.01
N ALA A 173 -1.80 26.36 4.29
CA ALA A 173 -1.44 25.88 2.95
C ALA A 173 -1.05 24.39 2.93
N ALA A 174 -0.31 23.93 3.93
CA ALA A 174 0.05 22.51 4.06
C ALA A 174 -1.18 21.61 4.29
N ALA A 175 -2.13 22.05 5.13
CA ALA A 175 -3.36 21.34 5.37
C ALA A 175 -4.24 21.29 4.11
N ALA A 176 -4.39 22.41 3.43
CA ALA A 176 -5.15 22.50 2.19
C ALA A 176 -4.52 21.62 1.08
N TYR A 177 -3.19 21.60 0.96
CA TYR A 177 -2.51 20.71 0.03
C TYR A 177 -2.75 19.23 0.37
N THR A 178 -2.70 18.88 1.65
CA THR A 178 -2.99 17.51 2.11
C THR A 178 -4.44 17.13 1.81
N ASP A 179 -5.38 18.04 1.99
CA ASP A 179 -6.79 17.82 1.65
C ASP A 179 -6.98 17.60 0.15
N ALA A 180 -6.31 18.41 -0.69
CA ALA A 180 -6.33 18.24 -2.14
C ALA A 180 -5.74 16.87 -2.55
N LEU A 181 -4.61 16.44 -1.96
CA LEU A 181 -4.03 15.13 -2.22
C LEU A 181 -4.95 13.99 -1.79
N ARG A 182 -5.65 14.15 -0.65
CA ARG A 182 -6.65 13.18 -0.19
C ARG A 182 -7.81 13.09 -1.17
N ALA A 183 -8.34 14.21 -1.64
CA ALA A 183 -9.37 14.23 -2.66
C ALA A 183 -8.88 13.61 -3.97
N LEU A 184 -7.65 13.94 -4.39
CA LEU A 184 -7.05 13.38 -5.61
C LEU A 184 -6.94 11.86 -5.54
N SER A 185 -6.69 11.26 -4.38
CA SER A 185 -6.59 9.80 -4.23
C SER A 185 -7.85 9.06 -4.68
N TYR A 186 -9.01 9.73 -4.65
CA TYR A 186 -10.30 9.17 -5.11
C TYR A 186 -10.37 8.96 -6.63
N HIS A 187 -9.35 9.38 -7.40
CA HIS A 187 -9.28 9.10 -8.83
C HIS A 187 -9.33 7.59 -9.15
N ILE A 188 -8.98 6.73 -8.21
CA ILE A 188 -9.09 5.27 -8.33
C ILE A 188 -10.51 4.80 -8.71
N TYR A 189 -11.54 5.59 -8.36
CA TYR A 189 -12.94 5.30 -8.67
C TYR A 189 -13.38 5.78 -10.05
N GLU A 190 -12.50 6.44 -10.80
CA GLU A 190 -12.72 6.88 -12.18
C GLU A 190 -14.04 7.67 -12.39
N CYS A 191 -14.29 8.66 -11.52
CA CYS A 191 -15.47 9.52 -11.67
C CYS A 191 -15.46 10.27 -13.01
N GLU A 192 -16.64 10.52 -13.58
CA GLU A 192 -16.81 11.02 -14.95
C GLU A 192 -16.07 12.32 -15.29
N ASN A 193 -15.88 13.21 -14.31
CA ASN A 193 -15.38 14.55 -14.55
C ASN A 193 -13.88 14.75 -14.25
N ASP A 194 -13.16 13.74 -13.76
CA ASP A 194 -11.76 13.83 -13.39
C ASP A 194 -11.39 15.00 -12.42
N VAL A 195 -12.39 15.62 -11.78
CA VAL A 195 -12.25 16.71 -10.81
C VAL A 195 -12.82 16.30 -9.46
N TYR A 196 -11.98 16.31 -8.44
CA TYR A 196 -12.26 15.79 -7.10
C TYR A 196 -12.20 16.93 -6.08
N ASP A 197 -12.97 16.84 -5.02
CA ASP A 197 -12.98 17.80 -3.92
C ASP A 197 -13.42 17.11 -2.61
N ASP A 198 -13.47 17.89 -1.54
CA ASP A 198 -13.80 17.41 -0.19
C ASP A 198 -15.23 16.85 -0.05
N THR A 199 -16.15 17.18 -0.95
CA THR A 199 -17.51 16.65 -0.92
C THR A 199 -17.55 15.16 -1.25
N MET A 200 -16.56 14.67 -1.98
CA MET A 200 -16.40 13.26 -2.36
C MET A 200 -15.71 12.42 -1.27
N ILE A 201 -15.05 13.09 -0.30
CA ILE A 201 -14.29 12.39 0.73
C ILE A 201 -15.24 11.81 1.78
N CYS A 202 -15.20 10.50 1.94
CA CYS A 202 -15.87 9.83 3.05
C CYS A 202 -15.18 10.19 4.38
N ARG A 203 -15.81 11.08 5.18
CA ARG A 203 -15.31 11.47 6.51
C ARG A 203 -15.67 10.45 7.60
N GLN A 204 -16.60 9.55 7.32
CA GLN A 204 -16.98 8.48 8.26
C GLN A 204 -15.99 7.32 8.14
N LYS A 205 -15.54 6.81 9.29
CA LYS A 205 -14.77 5.57 9.29
C LYS A 205 -15.66 4.45 8.76
N PRO A 206 -15.21 3.67 7.77
CA PRO A 206 -15.97 2.53 7.31
C PRO A 206 -16.29 1.61 8.50
N SER A 207 -17.55 1.27 8.68
CA SER A 207 -17.99 0.36 9.74
C SER A 207 -17.69 -1.12 9.45
N PHE A 208 -16.84 -1.37 8.46
CA PHE A 208 -16.45 -2.71 8.06
C PHE A 208 -15.50 -3.33 9.08
N SER A 209 -15.86 -4.52 9.59
CA SER A 209 -14.97 -5.31 10.44
C SER A 209 -14.25 -6.38 9.63
N PRO A 210 -12.91 -6.51 9.73
CA PRO A 210 -12.18 -7.61 9.10
C PRO A 210 -12.71 -9.00 9.48
N SER A 211 -13.33 -9.14 10.65
CA SER A 211 -13.95 -10.38 11.12
C SER A 211 -15.21 -10.78 10.34
N SER A 212 -15.81 -9.87 9.56
CA SER A 212 -16.97 -10.15 8.71
C SER A 212 -16.61 -10.74 7.33
N ILE A 213 -15.31 -10.88 7.00
CA ILE A 213 -14.87 -11.42 5.72
C ILE A 213 -15.10 -12.93 5.69
N ALA A 214 -15.88 -13.40 4.72
CA ALA A 214 -16.02 -14.82 4.46
C ALA A 214 -14.83 -15.31 3.61
N TYR A 215 -13.85 -15.94 4.25
CA TYR A 215 -12.67 -16.47 3.57
C TYR A 215 -12.94 -17.81 2.83
N ASP A 216 -13.87 -18.61 3.32
CA ASP A 216 -14.14 -19.96 2.78
C ASP A 216 -14.45 -19.97 1.27
N PRO A 217 -15.28 -19.07 0.71
CA PRO A 217 -15.50 -19.02 -0.73
C PRO A 217 -14.22 -18.69 -1.52
N MET A 218 -13.35 -17.82 -0.96
CA MET A 218 -12.10 -17.42 -1.61
C MET A 218 -11.09 -18.58 -1.60
N ILE A 219 -11.01 -19.32 -0.48
CA ILE A 219 -10.16 -20.51 -0.36
C ILE A 219 -10.64 -21.59 -1.34
N ALA A 220 -11.95 -21.83 -1.41
CA ALA A 220 -12.53 -22.82 -2.29
C ALA A 220 -12.28 -22.54 -3.78
N CYS A 221 -12.34 -21.27 -4.22
CA CYS A 221 -12.04 -20.93 -5.62
C CYS A 221 -10.55 -21.11 -5.96
N ILE A 222 -9.65 -20.84 -5.02
CA ILE A 222 -8.20 -21.07 -5.18
C ILE A 222 -7.91 -22.57 -5.28
N GLU A 223 -8.54 -23.40 -4.44
CA GLU A 223 -8.36 -24.86 -4.45
C GLU A 223 -8.88 -25.50 -5.74
N ARG A 224 -9.94 -24.95 -6.35
CA ARG A 224 -10.49 -25.41 -7.64
C ARG A 224 -9.61 -25.03 -8.83
N ASN A 225 -8.79 -23.98 -8.69
CA ASN A 225 -7.87 -23.50 -9.71
C ASN A 225 -8.59 -23.12 -11.03
N ASP A 226 -9.73 -22.43 -10.91
CA ASP A 226 -10.47 -21.85 -12.03
C ASP A 226 -10.18 -20.33 -12.12
N PRO A 227 -9.43 -19.87 -13.14
CA PRO A 227 -9.03 -18.47 -13.25
C PRO A 227 -10.22 -17.51 -13.35
N ASP A 228 -11.29 -17.89 -14.04
CA ASP A 228 -12.47 -17.05 -14.21
C ASP A 228 -13.26 -16.93 -12.90
N GLU A 229 -13.34 -18.01 -12.15
CA GLU A 229 -13.97 -18.01 -10.83
C GLU A 229 -13.15 -17.17 -9.82
N ILE A 230 -11.82 -17.28 -9.83
CA ILE A 230 -10.93 -16.48 -9.01
C ILE A 230 -11.13 -14.99 -9.32
N LYS A 231 -11.13 -14.60 -10.60
CA LYS A 231 -11.36 -13.21 -11.02
C LYS A 231 -12.71 -12.68 -10.55
N ARG A 232 -13.78 -13.48 -10.72
CA ARG A 232 -15.13 -13.11 -10.23
C ARG A 232 -15.16 -12.93 -8.70
N CYS A 233 -14.52 -13.85 -7.98
CA CYS A 233 -14.43 -13.79 -6.51
C CYS A 233 -13.72 -12.53 -6.03
N CYS A 234 -12.58 -12.18 -6.64
CA CYS A 234 -11.84 -10.96 -6.33
C CYS A 234 -12.66 -9.71 -6.63
N ALA A 235 -13.33 -9.65 -7.78
CA ALA A 235 -14.20 -8.54 -8.15
C ALA A 235 -15.36 -8.39 -7.16
N GLN A 236 -16.05 -9.48 -6.83
CA GLN A 236 -17.15 -9.46 -5.85
C GLN A 236 -16.67 -8.98 -4.47
N PHE A 237 -15.49 -9.42 -4.03
CA PHE A 237 -14.91 -8.94 -2.77
C PHE A 237 -14.66 -7.43 -2.80
N VAL A 238 -13.94 -6.92 -3.81
CA VAL A 238 -13.64 -5.48 -3.92
C VAL A 238 -14.92 -4.66 -4.00
N HIS A 239 -15.90 -5.07 -4.82
CA HIS A 239 -17.19 -4.39 -4.90
C HIS A 239 -18.04 -4.47 -3.62
N SER A 240 -17.87 -5.52 -2.82
CA SER A 240 -18.54 -5.62 -1.52
C SER A 240 -18.05 -4.60 -0.49
N LEU A 241 -16.89 -3.98 -0.72
CA LEU A 241 -16.36 -2.92 0.12
C LEU A 241 -16.99 -1.56 -0.16
N PHE A 242 -17.75 -1.43 -1.26
CA PHE A 242 -18.47 -0.21 -1.62
C PHE A 242 -19.81 -0.14 -0.89
N PHE A 243 -19.91 0.87 -0.04
CA PHE A 243 -21.15 1.18 0.69
C PHE A 243 -21.85 2.37 0.00
N THR A 244 -22.78 3.00 0.69
CA THR A 244 -23.50 4.20 0.23
C THR A 244 -22.61 5.38 -0.14
N LEU A 245 -21.40 5.43 0.42
CA LEU A 245 -20.34 6.41 0.11
C LEU A 245 -19.08 5.65 -0.28
N LEU A 246 -18.32 6.20 -1.22
CA LEU A 246 -17.03 5.66 -1.64
C LEU A 246 -16.06 5.65 -0.44
N PRO A 247 -15.55 4.49 -0.02
CA PRO A 247 -14.61 4.42 1.09
C PRO A 247 -13.26 5.06 0.72
N PRO A 248 -12.45 5.45 1.72
CA PRO A 248 -11.11 5.95 1.44
C PRO A 248 -10.31 4.92 0.62
N PRO A 249 -9.60 5.35 -0.45
CA PRO A 249 -8.82 4.44 -1.29
C PRO A 249 -7.81 3.58 -0.54
N ASP A 250 -7.16 4.14 0.49
CA ASP A 250 -6.22 3.40 1.33
C ASP A 250 -6.88 2.29 2.15
N PHE A 251 -8.17 2.48 2.51
CA PHE A 251 -8.95 1.43 3.15
C PHE A 251 -9.14 0.23 2.21
N ILE A 252 -9.51 0.46 0.94
CA ILE A 252 -9.70 -0.63 -0.01
C ILE A 252 -8.36 -1.33 -0.30
N ARG A 253 -7.29 -0.59 -0.52
CA ARG A 253 -5.94 -1.15 -0.71
C ARG A 253 -5.54 -2.00 0.50
N GLY A 254 -5.72 -1.46 1.71
CA GLY A 254 -5.45 -2.18 2.96
C GLY A 254 -6.26 -3.47 3.10
N MET A 255 -7.54 -3.45 2.71
CA MET A 255 -8.39 -4.64 2.74
C MET A 255 -7.95 -5.71 1.73
N CYS A 256 -7.52 -5.32 0.54
CA CYS A 256 -6.97 -6.26 -0.45
C CYS A 256 -5.66 -6.92 0.04
N ILE A 257 -4.75 -6.13 0.64
CA ILE A 257 -3.53 -6.66 1.28
C ILE A 257 -3.90 -7.62 2.42
N HIS A 258 -4.83 -7.22 3.28
CA HIS A 258 -5.27 -8.01 4.42
C HIS A 258 -5.82 -9.38 3.98
N VAL A 259 -6.71 -9.40 2.98
CA VAL A 259 -7.28 -10.64 2.46
C VAL A 259 -6.22 -11.53 1.83
N LEU A 260 -5.37 -10.99 0.95
CA LEU A 260 -4.30 -11.74 0.32
C LEU A 260 -3.35 -12.37 1.35
N THR A 261 -2.97 -11.59 2.38
CA THR A 261 -2.06 -12.05 3.43
C THR A 261 -2.69 -13.17 4.27
N ASN A 262 -3.96 -13.02 4.70
CA ASN A 262 -4.63 -14.04 5.51
C ASN A 262 -4.84 -15.35 4.76
N ILE A 263 -5.26 -15.28 3.49
CA ILE A 263 -5.41 -16.47 2.65
C ILE A 263 -4.05 -17.15 2.46
N ARG A 264 -2.99 -16.38 2.21
CA ARG A 264 -1.64 -16.91 2.10
C ARG A 264 -1.20 -17.63 3.37
N VAL A 265 -1.39 -17.01 4.54
CA VAL A 265 -1.10 -17.63 5.84
C VAL A 265 -1.90 -18.93 6.02
N HIS A 266 -3.17 -18.95 5.63
CA HIS A 266 -4.00 -20.16 5.68
C HIS A 266 -3.42 -21.32 4.85
N PHE A 267 -3.00 -21.03 3.61
CA PHE A 267 -2.37 -22.05 2.75
C PHE A 267 -1.02 -22.51 3.28
N LEU A 268 -0.16 -21.58 3.76
CA LEU A 268 1.13 -21.93 4.36
C LEU A 268 1.00 -22.75 5.63
N ALA A 269 -0.02 -22.50 6.47
CA ALA A 269 -0.26 -23.27 7.68
C ALA A 269 -0.69 -24.73 7.40
N LYS A 270 -1.40 -24.96 6.29
CA LYS A 270 -1.85 -26.28 5.85
C LYS A 270 -0.80 -27.03 5.01
N HIS A 271 0.03 -26.29 4.30
CA HIS A 271 0.94 -26.81 3.27
C HIS A 271 2.33 -26.21 3.47
N THR A 272 3.13 -26.85 4.32
CA THR A 272 4.47 -26.38 4.76
C THR A 272 5.52 -26.28 3.64
N GLU A 273 5.25 -26.90 2.50
CA GLU A 273 6.16 -26.91 1.34
C GLU A 273 5.83 -25.87 0.26
N LEU A 274 4.83 -24.99 0.51
CA LEU A 274 4.59 -23.87 -0.41
C LEU A 274 5.79 -22.95 -0.41
N SER A 275 6.50 -22.88 -1.55
CA SER A 275 7.60 -21.94 -1.72
C SER A 275 7.08 -20.51 -1.54
N PRO A 276 7.74 -19.69 -0.73
CA PRO A 276 7.37 -18.31 -0.55
C PRO A 276 7.80 -17.41 -1.73
N GLU A 277 8.04 -17.96 -2.92
CA GLU A 277 8.30 -17.12 -4.10
C GLU A 277 7.15 -16.13 -4.26
N GLU A 278 7.45 -14.89 -3.97
CA GLU A 278 6.51 -13.77 -4.04
C GLU A 278 6.49 -13.19 -5.45
N PRO A 279 5.60 -13.62 -6.34
CA PRO A 279 5.42 -12.96 -7.62
C PRO A 279 4.77 -11.58 -7.47
N ILE A 280 4.15 -11.30 -6.32
CA ILE A 280 3.40 -10.06 -6.06
C ILE A 280 3.79 -9.50 -4.71
N ARG A 281 4.36 -8.30 -4.73
CA ARG A 281 4.70 -7.56 -3.51
C ARG A 281 3.49 -6.82 -3.00
N PRO A 282 3.24 -6.79 -1.67
CA PRO A 282 2.17 -5.97 -1.09
C PRO A 282 2.27 -4.49 -1.49
N ASP A 283 3.49 -3.98 -1.66
CA ASP A 283 3.72 -2.58 -2.04
C ASP A 283 3.23 -2.26 -3.47
N ASP A 284 3.13 -3.26 -4.36
CA ASP A 284 2.66 -3.06 -5.73
C ASP A 284 1.19 -2.60 -5.77
N VAL A 285 0.42 -2.81 -4.70
CA VAL A 285 -0.94 -2.28 -4.56
C VAL A 285 -0.99 -0.75 -4.63
N LEU A 286 0.09 -0.07 -4.24
CA LEU A 286 0.21 1.39 -4.33
C LEU A 286 0.33 1.88 -5.78
N LEU A 287 0.73 1.01 -6.70
CA LEU A 287 0.81 1.28 -8.13
C LEU A 287 -0.54 1.11 -8.85
N CYS A 288 -1.55 0.57 -8.16
CA CYS A 288 -2.89 0.46 -8.72
C CYS A 288 -3.59 1.83 -8.68
N HIS A 289 -3.90 2.35 -9.86
CA HIS A 289 -4.53 3.66 -10.05
C HIS A 289 -6.03 3.57 -10.34
N THR A 290 -6.54 2.35 -10.63
CA THR A 290 -7.96 2.09 -10.87
C THR A 290 -8.44 0.90 -10.04
N ILE A 291 -9.75 0.81 -9.84
CA ILE A 291 -10.37 -0.36 -9.18
C ILE A 291 -10.13 -1.62 -10.01
N THR A 292 -10.12 -1.50 -11.33
CA THR A 292 -9.84 -2.62 -12.24
C THR A 292 -8.42 -3.16 -12.01
N GLU A 293 -7.41 -2.29 -11.96
CA GLU A 293 -6.03 -2.69 -11.67
C GLU A 293 -5.89 -3.32 -10.29
N LEU A 294 -6.63 -2.82 -9.28
CA LEU A 294 -6.63 -3.39 -7.94
C LEU A 294 -7.23 -4.82 -7.93
N ILE A 295 -8.32 -5.04 -8.68
CA ILE A 295 -8.91 -6.37 -8.87
C ILE A 295 -7.92 -7.29 -9.59
N GLU A 296 -7.24 -6.80 -10.61
CA GLU A 296 -6.23 -7.57 -11.35
C GLU A 296 -5.05 -7.94 -10.46
N TRP A 297 -4.56 -7.00 -9.64
CA TRP A 297 -3.51 -7.25 -8.67
C TRP A 297 -3.90 -8.36 -7.67
N LEU A 298 -5.10 -8.27 -7.09
CA LEU A 298 -5.59 -9.28 -6.16
C LEU A 298 -5.79 -10.65 -6.85
N THR A 299 -6.31 -10.63 -8.07
CA THR A 299 -6.52 -11.83 -8.90
C THR A 299 -5.20 -12.52 -9.20
N ALA A 300 -4.16 -11.77 -9.57
CA ALA A 300 -2.83 -12.30 -9.82
C ALA A 300 -2.23 -12.95 -8.54
N GLY A 301 -2.49 -12.35 -7.36
CA GLY A 301 -2.12 -12.93 -6.06
C GLY A 301 -2.77 -14.29 -5.81
N PHE A 302 -4.07 -14.38 -6.05
CA PHE A 302 -4.82 -15.64 -5.86
C PHE A 302 -4.44 -16.70 -6.89
N LEU A 303 -4.19 -16.32 -8.16
CA LEU A 303 -3.73 -17.24 -9.20
C LEU A 303 -2.36 -17.83 -8.86
N SER A 304 -1.43 -17.01 -8.38
CA SER A 304 -0.11 -17.49 -7.93
C SER A 304 -0.21 -18.52 -6.79
N LEU A 305 -1.09 -18.26 -5.81
CA LEU A 305 -1.36 -19.22 -4.73
C LEU A 305 -1.98 -20.50 -5.27
N SER A 306 -2.94 -20.39 -6.18
CA SER A 306 -3.62 -21.52 -6.79
C SER A 306 -2.67 -22.42 -7.60
N GLU A 307 -1.79 -21.83 -8.38
CA GLU A 307 -0.77 -22.58 -9.12
C GLU A 307 0.24 -23.28 -8.20
N SER A 308 0.66 -22.59 -7.13
CA SER A 308 1.56 -23.18 -6.13
C SER A 308 0.91 -24.37 -5.42
N TYR A 309 -0.36 -24.22 -5.04
CA TYR A 309 -1.16 -25.31 -4.46
C TYR A 309 -1.32 -26.49 -5.41
N LYS A 310 -1.62 -26.24 -6.69
CA LYS A 310 -1.76 -27.28 -7.72
C LYS A 310 -0.44 -28.02 -7.97
N ARG A 311 0.69 -27.31 -8.01
CA ARG A 311 2.03 -27.91 -8.16
C ARG A 311 2.32 -28.85 -6.99
N GLN A 312 2.07 -28.41 -5.76
CA GLN A 312 2.24 -29.23 -4.56
C GLN A 312 1.32 -30.46 -4.58
N LYS A 313 0.04 -30.30 -4.92
CA LYS A 313 -0.92 -31.41 -5.01
C LYS A 313 -0.52 -32.42 -6.08
N LYS A 314 0.11 -31.99 -7.18
CA LYS A 314 0.66 -32.91 -8.20
C LYS A 314 1.93 -33.60 -7.75
N SER A 315 2.75 -32.95 -6.90
CA SER A 315 3.97 -33.54 -6.35
C SER A 315 3.71 -34.41 -5.12
N SER A 316 2.56 -34.22 -4.45
CA SER A 316 2.18 -35.05 -3.29
C SER A 316 1.75 -36.43 -3.75
N ASP A 317 2.35 -37.41 -3.17
CA ASP A 317 2.05 -38.84 -3.40
C ASP A 317 0.75 -39.20 -2.70
N PRO A 318 -0.33 -39.60 -3.42
CA PRO A 318 -1.62 -39.86 -2.79
C PRO A 318 -1.55 -40.91 -1.67
N ILE A 319 -0.65 -41.89 -1.81
CA ILE A 319 -0.41 -42.93 -0.79
C ILE A 319 0.13 -42.31 0.48
N ILE A 320 1.11 -41.38 0.34
CA ILE A 320 1.72 -40.69 1.46
C ILE A 320 0.72 -39.74 2.12
N GLU A 321 -0.07 -39.00 1.35
CA GLU A 321 -1.08 -38.10 1.91
C GLU A 321 -2.17 -38.86 2.69
N THR A 322 -2.68 -39.97 2.15
CA THR A 322 -3.62 -40.83 2.88
C THR A 322 -2.99 -41.38 4.17
N ALA A 323 -1.73 -41.78 4.13
CA ALA A 323 -0.99 -42.24 5.31
C ALA A 323 -0.83 -41.11 6.36
N LYS A 324 -0.46 -39.90 5.96
CA LYS A 324 -0.33 -38.74 6.85
C LYS A 324 -1.67 -38.35 7.49
N GLU A 325 -2.75 -38.39 6.71
CA GLU A 325 -4.10 -38.13 7.21
C GLU A 325 -4.55 -39.16 8.24
N TYR A 326 -4.32 -40.42 7.96
CA TYR A 326 -4.60 -41.48 8.93
C TYR A 326 -3.80 -41.28 10.23
N ILE A 327 -2.50 -41.00 10.14
CA ILE A 327 -1.64 -40.72 11.30
C ILE A 327 -2.19 -39.56 12.11
N LYS A 328 -2.58 -38.44 11.46
CA LYS A 328 -3.13 -37.25 12.10
C LYS A 328 -4.42 -37.54 12.86
N ASN A 329 -5.33 -38.29 12.25
CA ASN A 329 -6.63 -38.62 12.82
C ASN A 329 -6.53 -39.64 13.98
N HIS A 330 -5.45 -40.43 14.03
CA HIS A 330 -5.22 -41.48 15.05
C HIS A 330 -4.00 -41.18 15.94
N ILE A 331 -3.57 -39.92 16.02
CA ILE A 331 -2.31 -39.53 16.70
C ILE A 331 -2.28 -39.89 18.17
N SER A 332 -3.44 -39.89 18.84
CA SER A 332 -3.62 -40.28 20.25
C SER A 332 -3.68 -41.79 20.48
N SER A 333 -3.75 -42.59 19.42
CA SER A 333 -3.84 -44.06 19.53
C SER A 333 -2.47 -44.75 19.44
N ASN A 334 -2.43 -46.07 19.67
CA ASN A 334 -1.21 -46.85 19.48
C ASN A 334 -0.99 -47.15 17.98
N LEU A 335 -0.45 -46.16 17.26
CA LEU A 335 -0.18 -46.24 15.83
C LEU A 335 0.93 -47.25 15.50
N LYS A 336 0.60 -48.26 14.68
CA LYS A 336 1.56 -49.19 14.11
C LYS A 336 1.67 -49.00 12.61
N ALA A 337 2.85 -49.20 12.06
CA ALA A 337 3.08 -49.08 10.63
C ALA A 337 2.18 -50.05 9.82
N LYS A 338 1.87 -51.21 10.37
CA LYS A 338 0.97 -52.17 9.77
C LYS A 338 -0.46 -51.61 9.55
N ASP A 339 -0.97 -50.84 10.52
CA ASP A 339 -2.33 -50.32 10.46
C ASP A 339 -2.43 -49.24 9.37
N VAL A 340 -1.41 -48.36 9.29
CA VAL A 340 -1.32 -47.33 8.25
C VAL A 340 -1.10 -47.96 6.87
N ALA A 341 -0.24 -48.99 6.77
CA ALA A 341 0.02 -49.70 5.52
C ALA A 341 -1.26 -50.35 4.96
N ALA A 342 -2.11 -50.88 5.83
CA ALA A 342 -3.39 -51.47 5.43
C ALA A 342 -4.34 -50.44 4.80
N THR A 343 -4.35 -49.17 5.28
CA THR A 343 -5.23 -48.13 4.73
C THR A 343 -4.84 -47.70 3.31
N VAL A 344 -3.57 -47.90 2.95
CA VAL A 344 -3.05 -47.57 1.61
C VAL A 344 -2.81 -48.84 0.75
N ASN A 345 -3.34 -49.97 1.18
CA ASN A 345 -3.23 -51.27 0.50
C ASN A 345 -1.77 -51.73 0.22
N LEU A 346 -0.86 -51.46 1.16
CA LEU A 346 0.53 -51.89 1.08
C LEU A 346 0.88 -52.86 2.19
N SER A 347 1.89 -53.73 1.95
CA SER A 347 2.50 -54.51 3.04
C SER A 347 3.29 -53.57 3.97
N GLU A 348 3.37 -53.92 5.27
CA GLU A 348 4.10 -53.13 6.26
C GLU A 348 5.56 -52.88 5.87
N SER A 349 6.24 -53.90 5.36
CA SER A 349 7.64 -53.78 4.93
C SER A 349 7.81 -52.84 3.75
N TYR A 350 6.94 -52.93 2.75
CA TYR A 350 6.98 -52.02 1.60
C TYR A 350 6.60 -50.59 2.00
N PHE A 351 5.55 -50.42 2.80
CA PHE A 351 5.12 -49.13 3.30
C PHE A 351 6.24 -48.40 4.05
N THR A 352 6.95 -49.06 4.95
CA THR A 352 8.01 -48.39 5.74
C THR A 352 9.17 -47.91 4.88
N ILE A 353 9.56 -48.65 3.85
CA ILE A 353 10.60 -48.25 2.89
C ILE A 353 10.06 -47.12 2.03
N TYR A 354 8.86 -47.27 1.48
CA TYR A 354 8.19 -46.29 0.62
C TYR A 354 7.99 -44.95 1.34
N PHE A 355 7.47 -44.99 2.57
CA PHE A 355 7.26 -43.82 3.41
C PHE A 355 8.57 -43.07 3.65
N LYS A 356 9.65 -43.80 4.02
CA LYS A 356 10.96 -43.21 4.23
C LYS A 356 11.53 -42.58 2.95
N THR A 357 11.39 -43.27 1.82
CA THR A 357 11.88 -42.76 0.52
C THR A 357 11.17 -41.48 0.11
N LYS A 358 9.86 -41.40 0.35
CA LYS A 358 9.03 -40.27 -0.07
C LYS A 358 9.04 -39.11 0.92
N THR A 359 9.14 -39.37 2.23
CA THR A 359 9.09 -38.34 3.28
C THR A 359 10.48 -37.92 3.80
N GLY A 360 11.52 -38.67 3.46
CA GLY A 360 12.87 -38.51 4.02
C GLY A 360 13.01 -38.97 5.46
N GLN A 361 11.93 -39.39 6.13
CA GLN A 361 11.89 -39.79 7.54
C GLN A 361 11.32 -41.21 7.68
N ASN A 362 11.82 -41.97 8.66
CA ASN A 362 11.15 -43.21 8.96
C ASN A 362 9.79 -42.97 9.65
N PHE A 363 8.87 -43.92 9.53
CA PHE A 363 7.51 -43.83 10.08
C PHE A 363 7.49 -43.48 11.57
N ARG A 364 8.37 -44.11 12.35
CA ARG A 364 8.44 -43.89 13.81
C ARG A 364 8.84 -42.45 14.17
N ASP A 365 9.83 -41.93 13.48
CA ASP A 365 10.31 -40.56 13.71
C ASP A 365 9.26 -39.52 13.27
N TYR A 366 8.57 -39.80 12.17
CA TYR A 366 7.48 -38.98 11.71
C TYR A 366 6.34 -38.89 12.73
N VAL A 367 5.88 -40.04 13.28
CA VAL A 367 4.86 -40.05 14.33
C VAL A 367 5.34 -39.35 15.60
N LEU A 368 6.62 -39.56 15.99
CA LEU A 368 7.21 -38.89 17.13
C LEU A 368 7.19 -37.36 16.98
N ASN A 369 7.60 -36.86 15.82
CA ASN A 369 7.59 -35.41 15.51
C ASN A 369 6.16 -34.88 15.50
N ALA A 370 5.22 -35.53 14.84
CA ALA A 370 3.82 -35.14 14.79
C ALA A 370 3.17 -35.05 16.19
N ARG A 371 3.46 -36.02 17.08
CA ARG A 371 3.03 -35.98 18.48
C ARG A 371 3.64 -34.84 19.25
N THR A 372 4.91 -34.54 19.01
CA THR A 372 5.62 -33.46 19.67
C THR A 372 5.06 -32.11 19.23
N ASP A 373 4.74 -31.92 17.94
CA ASP A 373 4.15 -30.67 17.43
C ASP A 373 2.72 -30.46 17.94
N LEU A 374 1.93 -31.53 18.10
CA LEU A 374 0.64 -31.43 18.78
C LEU A 374 0.82 -31.05 20.25
N ALA A 375 1.79 -31.67 20.95
CA ALA A 375 2.11 -31.33 22.33
C ALA A 375 2.51 -29.86 22.51
N LYS A 376 3.35 -29.31 21.64
CA LYS A 376 3.72 -27.88 21.67
C LYS A 376 2.51 -26.97 21.61
N LYS A 377 1.54 -27.28 20.72
CA LYS A 377 0.29 -26.49 20.60
C LYS A 377 -0.52 -26.55 21.90
N LEU A 378 -0.74 -27.74 22.43
CA LEU A 378 -1.52 -27.93 23.66
C LEU A 378 -0.86 -27.30 24.89
N LEU A 379 0.48 -27.33 24.97
CA LEU A 379 1.24 -26.68 26.05
C LEU A 379 1.09 -25.15 26.02
N LEU A 380 1.09 -24.52 24.82
CA LEU A 380 0.89 -23.10 24.66
C LEU A 380 -0.55 -22.65 24.95
N GLU A 381 -1.54 -23.50 24.72
CA GLU A 381 -2.95 -23.23 25.06
C GLU A 381 -3.22 -23.22 26.56
N GLN A 382 -2.37 -23.83 27.39
CA GLN A 382 -2.43 -23.89 28.86
C GLN A 382 -3.78 -24.37 29.43
N ARG A 383 -4.56 -25.12 28.64
CA ARG A 383 -5.90 -25.61 29.04
C ARG A 383 -5.88 -26.97 29.69
N LEU A 384 -4.84 -27.72 29.47
CA LEU A 384 -4.70 -29.12 29.92
C LEU A 384 -3.46 -29.27 30.81
N SER A 385 -3.52 -30.15 31.77
CA SER A 385 -2.35 -30.57 32.53
C SER A 385 -1.37 -31.32 31.64
N ILE A 386 -0.10 -31.34 32.00
CA ILE A 386 0.94 -32.02 31.22
C ILE A 386 0.65 -33.55 31.11
N SER A 387 0.00 -34.12 32.12
CA SER A 387 -0.43 -35.50 32.06
C SER A 387 -1.56 -35.73 31.07
N GLU A 388 -2.55 -34.85 31.02
CA GLU A 388 -3.62 -34.89 30.00
C GLU A 388 -3.07 -34.68 28.59
N ILE A 389 -2.09 -33.80 28.42
CA ILE A 389 -1.38 -33.62 27.14
C ILE A 389 -0.65 -34.90 26.72
N ALA A 390 -0.01 -35.62 27.66
CA ALA A 390 0.61 -36.91 27.38
C ALA A 390 -0.40 -37.90 26.79
N TYR A 391 -1.56 -38.03 27.41
CA TYR A 391 -2.63 -38.92 26.89
C TYR A 391 -3.19 -38.44 25.54
N ALA A 392 -3.47 -37.14 25.42
CA ALA A 392 -3.98 -36.53 24.17
C ALA A 392 -3.01 -36.71 22.98
N THR A 393 -1.73 -36.83 23.26
CA THR A 393 -0.67 -37.04 22.26
C THR A 393 -0.27 -38.52 22.08
N GLY A 394 -1.02 -39.45 22.69
CA GLY A 394 -0.89 -40.89 22.46
C GLY A 394 0.19 -41.58 23.29
N TYR A 395 0.59 -41.00 24.42
CA TYR A 395 1.46 -41.69 25.41
C TYR A 395 0.64 -42.26 26.56
N GLN A 396 1.04 -43.41 27.06
CA GLN A 396 0.35 -44.06 28.16
C GLN A 396 0.73 -43.51 29.53
N ASP A 397 1.86 -42.83 29.64
CA ASP A 397 2.34 -42.23 30.88
C ASP A 397 3.16 -40.96 30.63
N TYR A 398 3.22 -40.12 31.65
CA TYR A 398 3.95 -38.84 31.65
C TYR A 398 5.46 -39.03 31.41
N ARG A 399 6.07 -40.10 31.95
CA ARG A 399 7.53 -40.27 31.87
C ARG A 399 7.97 -40.57 30.44
N SER A 400 7.24 -41.44 29.74
CA SER A 400 7.46 -41.72 28.33
C SER A 400 7.27 -40.50 27.45
N PHE A 401 6.20 -39.72 27.70
CA PHE A 401 5.94 -38.45 27.03
C PHE A 401 7.09 -37.44 27.25
N SER A 402 7.43 -37.17 28.53
CA SER A 402 8.44 -36.16 28.88
C SER A 402 9.81 -36.48 28.28
N ARG A 403 10.20 -37.78 28.29
CA ARG A 403 11.45 -38.22 27.64
C ARG A 403 11.42 -38.00 26.13
N ALA A 404 10.34 -38.43 25.48
CA ALA A 404 10.18 -38.25 24.03
C ALA A 404 10.18 -36.79 23.62
N PHE A 405 9.43 -35.96 24.32
CA PHE A 405 9.37 -34.50 24.07
C PHE A 405 10.74 -33.84 24.25
N LYS A 406 11.45 -34.13 25.36
CA LYS A 406 12.79 -33.60 25.61
C LYS A 406 13.80 -34.07 24.57
N ASN A 407 13.71 -35.29 24.07
CA ASN A 407 14.61 -35.81 23.03
C ASN A 407 14.45 -35.01 21.71
N VAL A 408 13.25 -34.55 21.37
CA VAL A 408 12.97 -33.82 20.13
C VAL A 408 13.22 -32.31 20.31
N THR A 409 12.83 -31.74 21.47
CA THR A 409 12.84 -30.27 21.68
C THR A 409 14.07 -29.79 22.46
N GLY A 410 14.81 -30.66 23.10
CA GLY A 410 15.95 -30.33 23.98
C GLY A 410 15.56 -29.91 25.40
N ILE A 411 14.29 -29.62 25.68
CA ILE A 411 13.80 -29.14 26.98
C ILE A 411 12.58 -29.94 27.45
N SER A 412 12.29 -29.88 28.78
CA SER A 412 11.14 -30.58 29.30
C SER A 412 9.82 -29.93 28.90
N PRO A 413 8.67 -30.68 28.91
CA PRO A 413 7.36 -30.07 28.65
C PRO A 413 7.02 -28.96 29.63
N SER A 414 7.39 -29.08 30.91
CA SER A 414 7.17 -28.03 31.94
C SER A 414 7.95 -26.77 31.64
N ASP A 415 9.23 -26.89 31.21
CA ASP A 415 10.04 -25.75 30.84
C ASP A 415 9.54 -25.08 29.58
N TYR A 416 8.94 -25.86 28.66
CA TYR A 416 8.35 -25.33 27.42
C TYR A 416 7.07 -24.56 27.67
N GLN A 417 6.23 -25.01 28.63
CA GLN A 417 4.98 -24.36 29.00
C GLN A 417 5.19 -23.03 29.72
N ASN A 418 6.31 -22.88 30.44
CA ASN A 418 6.62 -21.69 31.23
C ASN A 418 7.42 -20.62 30.43
N ARG A 419 7.62 -20.81 29.12
CA ARG A 419 8.22 -19.82 28.20
C ARG A 419 7.19 -18.90 27.59
#